data_91c27448ea69a948a62e550f72fd8989
#
_entry.id   91c27448ea69a948a62e550f72fd8989
#
_cell.length_a   1.000
_cell.length_b   1.000
_cell.length_c   1.000
_cell.angle_alpha   90.00
_cell.angle_beta   90.00
_cell.angle_gamma   90.00
#
_symmetry.space_group_name_H-M   'P 1'
#
loop_
_entity.id
_entity.type
_entity.pdbx_description
1 polymer ?
#
loop_
_entity_poly.entity_id
_entity_poly.type
_entity_poly.pdbx_seq_one_letter_code
_entity_poly.pdbx_strand_id
1 'polypeptide(L)'
;RPFKRVDVDPISLDLIGNSMTNARWEMDTVLFRTAMSPGIREQHDEFPMIANVDGKMVVGQFGSFIYGFKAAYDGTIEEGDMFLTTDPYTCNGAVSHSNDWLLLRPIFKEGRLLAYAAMFGHMTDIGGKVPGSMPTDAQSISEERLRVPPMKIYKNDVLQEVLLNLILHNCRMPPWN
;
A
#
# COMPACT_ATOMS: atom_id res chain seq x y z
N ARG A 1 3.69 -23.10 -7.90
CA ARG A 1 4.61 -23.72 -8.89
C ARG A 1 6.03 -23.27 -8.57
N PRO A 2 7.05 -24.15 -8.63
CA PRO A 2 8.43 -23.71 -8.43
C PRO A 2 8.77 -22.67 -9.50
N PHE A 3 9.50 -21.61 -9.10
CA PHE A 3 9.98 -20.60 -10.02
C PHE A 3 10.82 -21.27 -11.11
N LYS A 4 10.43 -21.07 -12.37
CA LYS A 4 11.27 -21.49 -13.48
C LYS A 4 12.42 -20.50 -13.55
N ARG A 5 13.64 -20.97 -13.25
CA ARG A 5 14.84 -20.15 -13.43
C ARG A 5 14.98 -19.85 -14.93
N VAL A 6 14.91 -18.58 -15.27
CA VAL A 6 15.17 -18.10 -16.63
C VAL A 6 16.62 -17.67 -16.68
N ASP A 7 17.31 -18.13 -17.67
CA ASP A 7 18.69 -17.70 -17.92
C ASP A 7 18.62 -16.33 -18.61
N VAL A 8 18.99 -15.28 -17.88
CA VAL A 8 19.00 -13.90 -18.34
C VAL A 8 20.45 -13.46 -18.34
N ASP A 9 20.91 -12.82 -19.43
CA ASP A 9 22.24 -12.29 -19.47
C ASP A 9 22.45 -11.22 -18.40
N PRO A 10 23.67 -11.07 -17.83
CA PRO A 10 23.92 -10.16 -16.73
C PRO A 10 23.57 -8.70 -17.02
N ILE A 11 23.77 -8.23 -18.25
CA ILE A 11 23.49 -6.84 -18.65
C ILE A 11 21.98 -6.58 -18.60
N SER A 12 21.19 -7.47 -19.18
CA SER A 12 19.73 -7.37 -19.13
C SER A 12 19.21 -7.42 -17.70
N LEU A 13 19.80 -8.26 -16.85
CA LEU A 13 19.42 -8.35 -15.44
C LEU A 13 19.71 -7.04 -14.70
N ASP A 14 20.88 -6.43 -14.92
CA ASP A 14 21.26 -5.15 -14.32
C ASP A 14 20.36 -4.01 -14.82
N LEU A 15 20.04 -3.98 -16.12
CA LEU A 15 19.12 -2.98 -16.68
C LEU A 15 17.72 -3.08 -16.07
N ILE A 16 17.19 -4.29 -15.91
CA ILE A 16 15.89 -4.52 -15.27
C ILE A 16 15.95 -4.06 -13.81
N GLY A 17 16.96 -4.48 -13.06
CA GLY A 17 17.12 -4.12 -11.66
C GLY A 17 17.21 -2.61 -11.44
N ASN A 18 18.02 -1.92 -12.24
CA ASN A 18 18.16 -0.46 -12.18
C ASN A 18 16.84 0.25 -12.58
N SER A 19 16.14 -0.24 -13.59
CA SER A 19 14.85 0.33 -14.00
C SER A 19 13.79 0.19 -12.90
N MET A 20 13.73 -0.93 -12.21
CA MET A 20 12.81 -1.14 -11.08
C MET A 20 13.18 -0.24 -9.89
N THR A 21 14.47 -0.06 -9.62
CA THR A 21 14.97 0.85 -8.58
C THR A 21 14.60 2.30 -8.90
N ASN A 22 14.77 2.73 -10.15
CA ASN A 22 14.38 4.07 -10.58
C ASN A 22 12.86 4.28 -10.50
N ALA A 23 12.07 3.30 -10.91
CA ALA A 23 10.61 3.36 -10.78
C ALA A 23 10.17 3.50 -9.31
N ARG A 24 10.82 2.79 -8.39
CA ARG A 24 10.58 2.94 -6.96
C ARG A 24 10.95 4.35 -6.46
N TRP A 25 12.04 4.93 -6.91
CA TRP A 25 12.42 6.31 -6.56
C TRP A 25 11.45 7.35 -7.13
N GLU A 26 10.90 7.11 -8.32
CA GLU A 26 9.85 7.99 -8.87
C GLU A 26 8.59 7.93 -8.02
N MET A 27 8.15 6.75 -7.60
CA MET A 27 7.01 6.58 -6.69
C MET A 27 7.22 7.36 -5.39
N ASP A 28 8.38 7.21 -4.76
CA ASP A 28 8.79 7.91 -3.55
C ASP A 28 8.74 9.45 -3.74
N THR A 29 9.36 9.93 -4.81
CA THR A 29 9.41 11.37 -5.13
C THR A 29 8.01 11.96 -5.36
N VAL A 30 7.15 11.25 -6.08
CA VAL A 30 5.78 11.70 -6.34
C VAL A 30 5.00 11.79 -5.04
N LEU A 31 5.07 10.75 -4.22
CA LEU A 31 4.37 10.71 -2.94
C LEU A 31 4.86 11.81 -2.01
N PHE A 32 6.15 11.92 -1.78
CA PHE A 32 6.76 12.96 -0.95
C PHE A 32 6.34 14.38 -1.37
N ARG A 33 6.27 14.65 -2.68
CA ARG A 33 5.91 15.98 -3.21
C ARG A 33 4.42 16.28 -3.17
N THR A 34 3.56 15.28 -3.20
CA THR A 34 2.10 15.45 -3.32
C THR A 34 1.34 15.16 -2.05
N ALA A 35 1.92 14.41 -1.11
CA ALA A 35 1.28 14.11 0.16
C ALA A 35 1.00 15.35 0.98
N MET A 36 -0.12 15.33 1.68
CA MET A 36 -0.50 16.40 2.62
C MET A 36 -0.08 16.07 4.05
N SER A 37 0.09 14.79 4.38
CA SER A 37 0.55 14.35 5.70
C SER A 37 1.96 14.87 6.01
N PRO A 38 2.19 15.57 7.13
CA PRO A 38 3.53 15.94 7.59
C PRO A 38 4.43 14.74 7.86
N GLY A 39 3.88 13.61 8.30
CA GLY A 39 4.63 12.36 8.45
C GLY A 39 5.32 11.95 7.16
N ILE A 40 4.62 12.03 6.04
CA ILE A 40 5.18 11.73 4.72
C ILE A 40 6.09 12.87 4.25
N ARG A 41 5.61 14.11 4.22
CA ARG A 41 6.31 15.27 3.61
C ARG A 41 7.57 15.72 4.35
N GLU A 42 7.65 15.49 5.65
CA GLU A 42 8.74 16.01 6.49
C GLU A 42 9.59 14.90 7.08
N GLN A 43 8.99 13.73 7.35
CA GLN A 43 9.68 12.62 8.00
C GLN A 43 9.97 11.44 7.06
N HIS A 44 9.46 11.46 5.80
CA HIS A 44 9.55 10.35 4.86
C HIS A 44 8.99 9.03 5.42
N ASP A 45 7.87 9.15 6.15
CA ASP A 45 7.19 7.97 6.70
C ASP A 45 6.25 7.36 5.65
N GLU A 46 6.88 6.94 4.56
CA GLU A 46 6.27 6.23 3.42
C GLU A 46 7.26 5.24 2.82
N PHE A 47 6.74 4.12 2.33
CA PHE A 47 7.60 3.02 1.86
C PHE A 47 7.05 2.39 0.58
N PRO A 48 7.36 3.01 -0.60
CA PRO A 48 7.00 2.43 -1.88
C PRO A 48 7.85 1.19 -2.17
N MET A 49 7.22 0.21 -2.80
CA MET A 49 7.86 -1.04 -3.19
C MET A 49 7.27 -1.61 -4.48
N ILE A 50 8.05 -2.46 -5.12
CA ILE A 50 7.61 -3.34 -6.19
C ILE A 50 7.74 -4.78 -5.68
N ALA A 51 6.67 -5.57 -5.80
CA ALA A 51 6.65 -6.97 -5.43
C ALA A 51 6.31 -7.85 -6.62
N ASN A 52 6.78 -9.10 -6.56
CA ASN A 52 6.42 -10.11 -7.56
C ASN A 52 4.97 -10.59 -7.38
N VAL A 53 4.53 -11.50 -8.26
CA VAL A 53 3.17 -12.06 -8.24
C VAL A 53 2.80 -12.80 -6.96
N ASP A 54 3.77 -13.24 -6.18
CA ASP A 54 3.55 -13.89 -4.89
C ASP A 54 3.48 -12.89 -3.72
N GLY A 55 3.67 -11.58 -3.99
CA GLY A 55 3.70 -10.54 -2.98
C GLY A 55 5.05 -10.40 -2.28
N LYS A 56 6.12 -11.02 -2.81
CA LYS A 56 7.46 -10.88 -2.27
C LYS A 56 8.12 -9.64 -2.84
N MET A 57 8.71 -8.83 -1.98
CA MET A 57 9.43 -7.63 -2.39
C MET A 57 10.57 -7.95 -3.33
N VAL A 58 10.63 -7.21 -4.44
CA VAL A 58 11.75 -7.24 -5.41
C VAL A 58 12.63 -6.03 -5.19
N VAL A 59 12.01 -4.86 -5.04
CA VAL A 59 12.66 -3.59 -4.75
C VAL A 59 11.83 -2.82 -3.73
N GLY A 60 12.45 -2.30 -2.67
CA GLY A 60 11.76 -1.56 -1.63
C GLY A 60 12.50 -1.60 -0.30
N GLN A 61 11.78 -1.25 0.77
CA GLN A 61 12.24 -1.27 2.16
C GLN A 61 11.24 -2.01 3.04
N PHE A 62 11.64 -2.39 4.25
CA PHE A 62 10.80 -3.00 5.30
C PHE A 62 10.11 -4.33 4.96
N GLY A 63 10.60 -5.06 3.96
CA GLY A 63 10.13 -6.42 3.69
C GLY A 63 8.86 -6.51 2.85
N SER A 64 8.24 -7.68 2.88
CA SER A 64 7.14 -8.04 1.96
C SER A 64 5.76 -7.85 2.59
N PHE A 65 5.38 -6.60 2.91
CA PHE A 65 4.09 -6.33 3.54
C PHE A 65 2.87 -6.66 2.66
N ILE A 66 3.02 -6.79 1.33
CA ILE A 66 1.95 -7.26 0.43
C ILE A 66 1.61 -8.73 0.64
N TYR A 67 2.55 -9.55 1.14
CA TYR A 67 2.31 -10.97 1.36
C TYR A 67 1.12 -11.19 2.30
N GLY A 68 1.02 -10.42 3.38
CA GLY A 68 -0.11 -10.48 4.30
C GLY A 68 -1.44 -10.12 3.63
N PHE A 69 -1.46 -9.06 2.83
CA PHE A 69 -2.63 -8.69 2.02
C PHE A 69 -3.08 -9.85 1.13
N LYS A 70 -2.16 -10.46 0.37
CA LYS A 70 -2.49 -11.58 -0.53
C LYS A 70 -3.00 -12.81 0.20
N ALA A 71 -2.49 -13.07 1.39
CA ALA A 71 -2.95 -14.19 2.20
C ALA A 71 -4.38 -13.99 2.75
N ALA A 72 -4.77 -12.73 2.96
CA ALA A 72 -6.07 -12.37 3.54
C ALA A 72 -7.14 -12.04 2.49
N TYR A 73 -6.76 -11.58 1.30
CA TYR A 73 -7.72 -11.20 0.26
C TYR A 73 -8.08 -12.42 -0.61
N ASP A 74 -9.35 -12.83 -0.57
CA ASP A 74 -9.90 -13.98 -1.31
C ASP A 74 -10.67 -13.61 -2.59
N GLY A 75 -10.78 -12.29 -2.88
CA GLY A 75 -11.45 -11.79 -4.08
C GLY A 75 -10.60 -11.86 -5.36
N THR A 76 -11.21 -11.48 -6.47
CA THR A 76 -10.53 -11.38 -7.76
C THR A 76 -9.63 -10.14 -7.81
N ILE A 77 -8.47 -10.28 -8.47
CA ILE A 77 -7.54 -9.19 -8.77
C ILE A 77 -7.51 -9.02 -10.28
N GLU A 78 -7.94 -7.87 -10.76
CA GLU A 78 -8.12 -7.57 -12.18
C GLU A 78 -7.30 -6.34 -12.59
N GLU A 79 -7.07 -6.19 -13.89
CA GLU A 79 -6.42 -5.02 -14.45
C GLU A 79 -7.26 -3.76 -14.16
N GLY A 80 -6.61 -2.66 -13.75
CA GLY A 80 -7.29 -1.42 -13.34
C GLY A 80 -7.81 -1.41 -11.89
N ASP A 81 -7.61 -2.49 -11.13
CA ASP A 81 -7.88 -2.48 -9.69
C ASP A 81 -6.80 -1.72 -8.93
N MET A 82 -7.21 -1.10 -7.83
CA MET A 82 -6.32 -0.59 -6.78
C MET A 82 -6.97 -0.86 -5.42
N PHE A 83 -6.18 -1.35 -4.51
CA PHE A 83 -6.65 -1.74 -3.18
C PHE A 83 -6.16 -0.77 -2.12
N LEU A 84 -6.98 -0.62 -1.08
CA LEU A 84 -6.65 0.05 0.16
C LEU A 84 -6.92 -0.88 1.33
N THR A 85 -6.04 -0.86 2.32
CA THR A 85 -6.31 -1.45 3.64
C THR A 85 -5.59 -0.65 4.72
N THR A 86 -6.19 -0.60 5.90
CA THR A 86 -5.61 0.03 7.10
C THR A 86 -5.70 -0.90 8.32
N ASP A 87 -6.21 -2.12 8.13
CA ASP A 87 -6.49 -3.05 9.24
C ASP A 87 -5.39 -4.10 9.40
N PRO A 88 -4.57 -4.03 10.46
CA PRO A 88 -3.51 -4.99 10.72
C PRO A 88 -3.98 -6.44 10.81
N TYR A 89 -5.18 -6.66 11.32
CA TYR A 89 -5.69 -8.02 11.55
C TYR A 89 -6.20 -8.67 10.28
N THR A 90 -6.97 -7.94 9.47
CA THR A 90 -7.55 -8.50 8.24
C THR A 90 -6.58 -8.55 7.07
N CYS A 91 -5.42 -7.90 7.15
CA CYS A 91 -4.36 -8.03 6.15
C CYS A 91 -3.13 -8.81 6.68
N ASN A 92 -3.33 -9.59 7.73
CA ASN A 92 -2.34 -10.52 8.29
C ASN A 92 -0.99 -9.85 8.60
N GLY A 93 -1.03 -8.65 9.18
CA GLY A 93 0.15 -7.87 9.56
C GLY A 93 0.85 -7.15 8.40
N ALA A 94 0.17 -6.95 7.26
CA ALA A 94 0.71 -6.14 6.16
C ALA A 94 0.94 -4.68 6.55
N VAL A 95 0.16 -4.16 7.50
CA VAL A 95 0.39 -2.89 8.20
C VAL A 95 0.48 -3.14 9.70
N SER A 96 1.18 -2.29 10.43
CA SER A 96 1.42 -2.46 11.87
C SER A 96 0.41 -1.71 12.74
N HIS A 97 -0.13 -0.61 12.26
CA HIS A 97 -1.14 0.21 12.93
C HIS A 97 -2.05 0.90 11.91
N SER A 98 -3.20 1.40 12.38
CA SER A 98 -4.28 1.87 11.50
C SER A 98 -3.95 3.17 10.75
N ASN A 99 -2.96 3.94 11.20
CA ASN A 99 -2.50 5.15 10.52
C ASN A 99 -1.71 4.87 9.24
N ASP A 100 -1.14 3.67 9.11
CA ASP A 100 -0.42 3.28 7.91
C ASP A 100 -1.41 2.73 6.87
N TRP A 101 -1.67 3.53 5.86
CA TRP A 101 -2.55 3.13 4.78
C TRP A 101 -1.75 2.42 3.70
N LEU A 102 -2.04 1.14 3.51
CA LEU A 102 -1.45 0.35 2.43
C LEU A 102 -2.28 0.54 1.16
N LEU A 103 -1.65 1.09 0.14
CA LEU A 103 -2.16 1.11 -1.23
C LEU A 103 -1.42 0.08 -2.07
N LEU A 104 -2.17 -0.67 -2.86
CA LEU A 104 -1.66 -1.75 -3.70
C LEU A 104 -2.29 -1.69 -5.09
N ARG A 105 -1.47 -1.60 -6.13
CA ARG A 105 -1.90 -1.67 -7.52
C ARG A 105 -1.26 -2.87 -8.23
N PRO A 106 -2.04 -3.81 -8.77
CA PRO A 106 -1.52 -4.88 -9.61
C PRO A 106 -1.06 -4.31 -10.96
N ILE A 107 0.05 -4.83 -11.47
CA ILE A 107 0.63 -4.46 -12.76
C ILE A 107 0.39 -5.60 -13.73
N PHE A 108 -0.43 -5.34 -14.74
CA PHE A 108 -0.75 -6.29 -15.80
C PHE A 108 -0.05 -5.92 -17.10
N LYS A 109 0.24 -6.93 -17.90
CA LYS A 109 0.62 -6.79 -19.31
C LYS A 109 -0.01 -7.91 -20.12
N GLU A 110 -0.73 -7.55 -21.16
CA GLU A 110 -1.42 -8.51 -22.04
C GLU A 110 -2.30 -9.49 -21.26
N GLY A 111 -3.07 -8.98 -20.30
CA GLY A 111 -3.98 -9.76 -19.46
C GLY A 111 -3.30 -10.64 -18.40
N ARG A 112 -1.97 -10.55 -18.26
CA ARG A 112 -1.20 -11.33 -17.28
C ARG A 112 -0.67 -10.46 -16.16
N LEU A 113 -0.96 -10.83 -14.91
CA LEU A 113 -0.38 -10.21 -13.75
C LEU A 113 1.13 -10.45 -13.72
N LEU A 114 1.91 -9.37 -13.68
CA LEU A 114 3.38 -9.40 -13.64
C LEU A 114 3.95 -9.11 -12.26
N ALA A 115 3.39 -8.11 -11.58
CA ALA A 115 3.93 -7.55 -10.35
C ALA A 115 2.86 -6.77 -9.59
N TYR A 116 3.24 -6.22 -8.46
CA TYR A 116 2.47 -5.24 -7.72
C TYR A 116 3.34 -4.01 -7.45
N ALA A 117 2.80 -2.83 -7.69
CA ALA A 117 3.28 -1.60 -7.09
C ALA A 117 2.50 -1.37 -5.80
N ALA A 118 3.17 -1.10 -4.72
CA ALA A 118 2.53 -0.83 -3.45
C ALA A 118 3.31 0.19 -2.65
N MET A 119 2.61 0.82 -1.74
CA MET A 119 3.18 1.75 -0.77
C MET A 119 2.32 1.75 0.47
N PHE A 120 2.91 2.03 1.59
CA PHE A 120 2.16 2.55 2.71
C PHE A 120 2.69 3.94 3.08
N GLY A 121 1.82 4.73 3.70
CA GLY A 121 2.18 6.05 4.19
C GLY A 121 1.40 6.38 5.45
N HIS A 122 2.06 7.07 6.37
CA HIS A 122 1.48 7.47 7.64
C HIS A 122 0.51 8.64 7.47
N MET A 123 -0.78 8.40 7.73
CA MET A 123 -1.82 9.42 7.69
C MET A 123 -1.80 10.29 8.95
N THR A 124 -2.11 11.57 8.79
CA THR A 124 -2.01 12.56 9.87
C THR A 124 -2.98 12.27 11.01
N ASP A 125 -4.24 12.03 10.71
CA ASP A 125 -5.28 11.81 11.72
C ASP A 125 -6.51 11.15 11.13
N ILE A 126 -6.66 9.87 11.38
CA ILE A 126 -7.79 9.05 10.92
C ILE A 126 -8.95 8.98 11.92
N GLY A 127 -8.95 9.83 12.94
CA GLY A 127 -9.94 9.83 14.03
C GLY A 127 -9.43 9.10 15.27
N GLY A 128 -10.33 8.52 16.04
CA GLY A 128 -9.99 7.77 17.25
C GLY A 128 -10.00 8.61 18.53
N LYS A 129 -9.45 8.04 19.59
CA LYS A 129 -9.52 8.55 20.97
C LYS A 129 -8.77 9.87 21.15
N VAL A 130 -7.63 10.04 20.47
CA VAL A 130 -6.77 11.22 20.59
C VAL A 130 -6.45 11.80 19.22
N PRO A 131 -6.12 13.12 19.16
CA PRO A 131 -5.57 13.70 17.94
C PRO A 131 -4.28 12.98 17.51
N GLY A 132 -4.11 12.81 16.19
CA GLY A 132 -3.00 12.04 15.62
C GLY A 132 -3.22 10.52 15.63
N SER A 133 -4.36 10.04 16.16
CA SER A 133 -4.81 8.64 16.11
C SER A 133 -3.85 7.59 16.67
N MET A 134 -2.92 7.98 17.53
CA MET A 134 -1.95 7.07 18.17
C MET A 134 -2.02 7.19 19.71
N PRO A 135 -3.10 6.69 20.34
CA PRO A 135 -3.22 6.70 21.79
C PRO A 135 -2.24 5.74 22.43
N THR A 136 -1.39 6.22 23.34
CA THR A 136 -0.39 5.41 24.04
C THR A 136 -0.99 4.51 25.12
N ASP A 137 -2.24 4.76 25.49
CA ASP A 137 -3.00 4.05 26.52
C ASP A 137 -4.17 3.24 25.92
N ALA A 138 -4.17 3.00 24.62
CA ALA A 138 -5.21 2.22 23.95
C ALA A 138 -5.22 0.77 24.44
N GLN A 139 -6.41 0.26 24.75
CA GLN A 139 -6.66 -1.12 25.13
C GLN A 139 -7.30 -1.91 23.98
N SER A 140 -7.72 -1.23 22.94
CA SER A 140 -8.37 -1.82 21.77
C SER A 140 -8.03 -1.02 20.53
N ILE A 141 -7.84 -1.70 19.40
CA ILE A 141 -7.64 -1.04 18.10
C ILE A 141 -8.84 -0.16 17.69
N SER A 142 -10.02 -0.39 18.23
CA SER A 142 -11.17 0.47 18.01
C SER A 142 -10.99 1.89 18.55
N GLU A 143 -10.02 2.10 19.43
CA GLU A 143 -9.65 3.43 19.94
C GLU A 143 -8.75 4.19 18.97
N GLU A 144 -8.08 3.50 18.05
CA GLU A 144 -7.34 4.08 16.91
C GLU A 144 -8.27 4.46 15.73
N ARG A 145 -9.46 3.93 15.73
CA ARG A 145 -10.65 4.14 14.93
C ARG A 145 -10.69 3.46 13.57
N LEU A 146 -10.31 4.07 12.47
CA LEU A 146 -10.72 3.62 11.14
C LEU A 146 -9.96 2.36 10.69
N ARG A 147 -10.65 1.22 10.72
CA ARG A 147 -10.14 -0.02 10.14
C ARG A 147 -10.84 -0.29 8.81
N VAL A 148 -10.06 -0.29 7.75
CA VAL A 148 -10.52 -0.63 6.41
C VAL A 148 -9.91 -1.99 6.04
N PRO A 149 -10.72 -3.04 5.90
CA PRO A 149 -10.22 -4.32 5.41
C PRO A 149 -9.73 -4.18 3.97
N PRO A 150 -8.99 -5.16 3.42
CA PRO A 150 -8.60 -5.13 2.02
C PRO A 150 -9.78 -4.89 1.08
N MET A 151 -9.84 -3.73 0.43
CA MET A 151 -10.95 -3.29 -0.42
C MET A 151 -10.44 -2.67 -1.71
N LYS A 152 -11.19 -2.83 -2.80
CA LYS A 152 -10.92 -2.11 -4.07
C LYS A 152 -11.35 -0.66 -3.94
N ILE A 153 -10.38 0.28 -3.90
CA ILE A 153 -10.64 1.71 -3.97
C ILE A 153 -10.79 2.19 -5.43
N TYR A 154 -10.17 1.49 -6.36
CA TYR A 154 -10.45 1.56 -7.79
C TYR A 154 -10.82 0.17 -8.30
N LYS A 155 -11.78 0.13 -9.22
CA LYS A 155 -12.18 -1.04 -9.97
C LYS A 155 -12.23 -0.71 -11.46
N ASN A 156 -11.44 -1.41 -12.29
CA ASN A 156 -11.30 -1.10 -13.72
C ASN A 156 -10.97 0.38 -13.97
N ASP A 157 -10.00 0.93 -13.25
CA ASP A 157 -9.59 2.35 -13.29
C ASP A 157 -10.68 3.36 -12.87
N VAL A 158 -11.82 2.90 -12.34
CA VAL A 158 -12.91 3.74 -11.83
C VAL A 158 -12.85 3.84 -10.32
N LEU A 159 -12.69 5.08 -9.82
CA LEU A 159 -12.68 5.37 -8.38
C LEU A 159 -14.02 4.98 -7.75
N GLN A 160 -13.96 4.30 -6.63
CA GLN A 160 -15.13 3.97 -5.81
C GLN A 160 -15.44 5.14 -4.85
N GLU A 161 -16.01 6.21 -5.39
CA GLU A 161 -16.23 7.49 -4.67
C GLU A 161 -16.99 7.33 -3.36
N VAL A 162 -17.99 6.45 -3.34
CA VAL A 162 -18.80 6.19 -2.13
C VAL A 162 -17.91 5.64 -1.01
N LEU A 163 -17.01 4.71 -1.35
CA LEU A 163 -16.06 4.13 -0.40
C LEU A 163 -15.06 5.18 0.09
N LEU A 164 -14.47 5.94 -0.83
CA LEU A 164 -13.53 7.00 -0.47
C LEU A 164 -14.18 8.04 0.44
N ASN A 165 -15.38 8.51 0.10
CA ASN A 165 -16.13 9.48 0.90
C ASN A 165 -16.47 8.94 2.30
N LEU A 166 -16.85 7.65 2.40
CA LEU A 166 -17.07 7.01 3.69
C LEU A 166 -15.81 7.01 4.56
N ILE A 167 -14.66 6.67 3.97
CA ILE A 167 -13.37 6.65 4.66
C ILE A 167 -13.01 8.05 5.13
N LEU A 168 -13.00 9.02 4.23
CA LEU A 168 -12.62 10.41 4.54
C LEU A 168 -13.55 11.06 5.56
N HIS A 169 -14.86 10.77 5.52
CA HIS A 169 -15.82 11.29 6.49
C HIS A 169 -15.55 10.79 7.92
N ASN A 170 -14.91 9.64 8.06
CA ASN A 170 -14.53 9.09 9.36
C ASN A 170 -13.16 9.58 9.86
N CYS A 171 -12.36 10.23 9.02
CA CYS A 171 -11.12 10.87 9.44
C CYS A 171 -11.39 12.22 10.12
N ARG A 172 -10.59 12.57 11.13
CA ARG A 172 -10.72 13.88 11.79
C ARG A 172 -10.18 15.01 10.92
N MET A 173 -9.13 14.74 10.14
CA MET A 173 -8.48 15.73 9.28
C MET A 173 -8.40 15.23 7.82
N PRO A 174 -9.53 15.03 7.12
CA PRO A 174 -9.52 14.45 5.77
C PRO A 174 -8.61 15.17 4.76
N PRO A 175 -8.51 16.53 4.76
CA PRO A 175 -7.66 17.23 3.79
C PRO A 175 -6.14 17.03 3.98
N TRP A 176 -5.74 16.42 5.12
CA TRP A 176 -4.34 16.23 5.49
C TRP A 176 -3.91 14.76 5.46
N ASN A 177 -4.79 13.89 4.99
CA ASN A 177 -4.54 12.44 4.86
C ASN A 177 -4.29 12.02 3.42
#